data_e8b5d61cd4fb4bdaf8754114cf9cab0c
#
_entry.id   e8b5d61cd4fb4bdaf8754114cf9cab0c
#
_cell.length_a   1.000
_cell.length_b   1.000
_cell.length_c   1.000
_cell.angle_alpha   90.00
_cell.angle_beta   90.00
_cell.angle_gamma   90.00
#
_symmetry.space_group_name_H-M   'P 1'
#
loop_
_entity.id
_entity.type
_entity.pdbx_description
1 polymer ?
#
loop_
_entity_poly.entity_id
_entity_poly.type
_entity_poly.pdbx_seq_one_letter_code
_entity_poly.pdbx_strand_id
1 'polypeptide(L)'
;KNLIGALDYYFSPTPNFQSIDNLLEKGVSSESIFSGPTLKNGFLLNDSIQKNNIKKQLYISDLINQIMNVEHVQDIKKINLVDENGNDYSWVYKVKADCVARLNLSKTKIKVYYKNNEIYSFKDDYLSDSFLLSKTKVAHKKNTLEIKKGNSIDLKSYKSIQYDFPSIYGVGELGAPIGWSEE
;
A
#
# COMPACT_ATOMS: atom_id res chain seq x y z
N LYS A 1 1.07 17.55 5.35
CA LYS A 1 0.13 16.81 4.48
C LYS A 1 -0.50 17.78 3.50
N ASN A 2 -0.50 17.46 2.22
CA ASN A 2 -1.13 18.30 1.21
C ASN A 2 -2.67 18.18 1.33
N LEU A 3 -3.39 19.29 1.41
CA LEU A 3 -4.85 19.36 1.55
C LEU A 3 -5.56 18.51 0.48
N ILE A 4 -5.16 18.67 -0.76
CA ILE A 4 -5.75 17.94 -1.89
C ILE A 4 -5.54 16.43 -1.76
N GLY A 5 -4.36 16.00 -1.33
CA GLY A 5 -4.08 14.59 -1.06
C GLY A 5 -4.94 14.01 0.05
N ALA A 6 -5.22 14.79 1.09
CA ALA A 6 -6.10 14.39 2.18
C ALA A 6 -7.57 14.27 1.71
N LEU A 7 -8.03 15.20 0.88
CA LEU A 7 -9.37 15.16 0.30
C LEU A 7 -9.51 13.99 -0.68
N ASP A 8 -8.57 13.80 -1.60
CA ASP A 8 -8.61 12.69 -2.57
C ASP A 8 -8.62 11.33 -1.85
N TYR A 9 -7.80 11.17 -0.80
CA TYR A 9 -7.81 9.97 0.03
C TYR A 9 -9.15 9.76 0.75
N TYR A 10 -9.81 10.83 1.17
CA TYR A 10 -11.12 10.73 1.80
C TYR A 10 -12.19 10.24 0.83
N PHE A 11 -12.22 10.76 -0.40
CA PHE A 11 -13.21 10.39 -1.42
C PHE A 11 -12.95 8.99 -1.98
N SER A 12 -11.71 8.68 -2.30
CA SER A 12 -11.30 7.43 -2.92
C SER A 12 -10.07 6.87 -2.19
N PRO A 13 -10.28 6.24 -1.03
CA PRO A 13 -9.18 5.63 -0.31
C PRO A 13 -8.56 4.54 -1.17
N THR A 14 -7.30 4.73 -1.56
CA THR A 14 -6.53 3.75 -2.30
C THR A 14 -5.60 3.01 -1.35
N PRO A 15 -5.53 1.68 -1.40
CA PRO A 15 -4.59 0.94 -0.58
C PRO A 15 -3.16 1.34 -0.96
N ASN A 16 -2.35 1.66 0.05
CA ASN A 16 -0.96 2.03 -0.16
C ASN A 16 -0.10 0.78 -0.24
N PHE A 17 0.51 0.56 -1.40
CA PHE A 17 1.56 -0.42 -1.56
C PHE A 17 2.81 0.03 -0.80
N GLN A 18 3.38 -0.88 -0.03
CA GLN A 18 4.58 -0.64 0.76
C GLN A 18 5.74 -1.47 0.21
N SER A 19 6.95 -0.92 0.29
CA SER A 19 8.16 -1.67 -0.04
C SER A 19 8.54 -2.60 1.10
N ILE A 20 9.35 -3.62 0.81
CA ILE A 20 9.88 -4.54 1.81
C ILE A 20 10.60 -3.77 2.91
N ASP A 21 11.48 -2.82 2.53
CA ASP A 21 12.26 -2.04 3.48
C ASP A 21 11.37 -1.33 4.50
N ASN A 22 10.30 -0.66 4.03
CA ASN A 22 9.37 0.04 4.91
C ASN A 22 8.61 -0.90 5.85
N LEU A 23 8.34 -2.13 5.43
CA LEU A 23 7.65 -3.11 6.27
C LEU A 23 8.59 -3.69 7.33
N LEU A 24 9.85 -3.94 6.97
CA LEU A 24 10.88 -4.39 7.90
C LEU A 24 11.21 -3.31 8.94
N GLU A 25 11.31 -2.05 8.54
CA GLU A 25 11.47 -0.91 9.46
C GLU A 25 10.31 -0.78 10.46
N LYS A 26 9.10 -1.15 10.05
CA LYS A 26 7.91 -1.23 10.94
C LYS A 26 7.86 -2.47 11.82
N GLY A 27 8.86 -3.36 11.71
CA GLY A 27 8.95 -4.57 12.51
C GLY A 27 8.04 -5.71 12.05
N VAL A 28 7.54 -5.66 10.80
CA VAL A 28 6.75 -6.76 10.24
C VAL A 28 7.69 -7.91 9.87
N SER A 29 7.39 -9.12 10.32
CA SER A 29 8.23 -10.29 10.04
C SER A 29 8.22 -10.64 8.56
N SER A 30 9.35 -11.13 8.04
CA SER A 30 9.50 -11.56 6.65
C SER A 30 8.45 -12.60 6.25
N GLU A 31 8.14 -13.53 7.15
CA GLU A 31 7.12 -14.55 6.93
C GLU A 31 5.74 -13.94 6.69
N SER A 32 5.37 -12.94 7.49
CA SER A 32 4.09 -12.21 7.32
C SER A 32 4.04 -11.42 6.02
N ILE A 33 5.17 -10.84 5.58
CA ILE A 33 5.25 -10.09 4.33
C ILE A 33 5.00 -11.01 3.13
N PHE A 34 5.56 -12.21 3.16
CA PHE A 34 5.48 -13.17 2.04
C PHE A 34 4.35 -14.19 2.17
N SER A 35 3.54 -14.15 3.23
CA SER A 35 2.42 -15.08 3.42
C SER A 35 1.27 -14.87 2.42
N GLY A 36 1.20 -13.70 1.78
CA GLY A 36 0.16 -13.34 0.84
C GLY A 36 0.49 -13.61 -0.64
N PRO A 37 -0.42 -13.27 -1.55
CA PRO A 37 -0.18 -13.39 -2.98
C PRO A 37 0.94 -12.45 -3.44
N THR A 38 1.72 -12.90 -4.42
CA THR A 38 2.79 -12.09 -5.01
C THR A 38 2.22 -10.94 -5.83
N LEU A 39 2.47 -9.71 -5.41
CA LEU A 39 2.01 -8.51 -6.09
C LEU A 39 3.16 -7.83 -6.83
N LYS A 40 2.86 -7.25 -8.00
CA LYS A 40 3.88 -6.61 -8.86
C LYS A 40 4.42 -5.29 -8.29
N ASN A 41 3.59 -4.55 -7.55
CA ASN A 41 3.88 -3.16 -7.17
C ASN A 41 4.21 -2.97 -5.68
N GLY A 42 4.46 -4.04 -4.95
CA GLY A 42 4.73 -3.99 -3.51
C GLY A 42 3.79 -4.86 -2.70
N PHE A 43 3.77 -4.65 -1.41
CA PHE A 43 3.00 -5.45 -0.45
C PHE A 43 1.84 -4.64 0.11
N LEU A 44 0.72 -5.33 0.38
CA LEU A 44 -0.45 -4.77 1.04
C LEU A 44 -0.63 -5.44 2.39
N LEU A 45 -0.76 -4.63 3.44
CA LEU A 45 -1.15 -5.13 4.74
C LEU A 45 -2.68 -5.30 4.80
N ASN A 46 -3.15 -6.35 5.45
CA ASN A 46 -4.58 -6.62 5.65
C ASN A 46 -5.30 -5.44 6.34
N ASP A 47 -4.66 -4.79 7.30
CA ASP A 47 -5.19 -3.60 7.95
C ASP A 47 -5.44 -2.44 6.97
N SER A 48 -4.57 -2.31 5.96
CA SER A 48 -4.73 -1.28 4.93
C SER A 48 -5.93 -1.57 4.04
N ILE A 49 -6.19 -2.83 3.74
CA ILE A 49 -7.35 -3.25 2.94
C ILE A 49 -8.65 -3.01 3.71
N GLN A 50 -8.69 -3.37 4.99
CA GLN A 50 -9.89 -3.19 5.82
C GLN A 50 -10.23 -1.72 6.06
N LYS A 51 -9.22 -0.85 6.20
CA LYS A 51 -9.41 0.59 6.38
C LYS A 51 -9.87 1.31 5.11
N ASN A 52 -9.70 0.70 3.93
CA ASN A 52 -10.02 1.28 2.63
C ASN A 52 -11.41 0.89 2.12
N ASN A 53 -12.40 0.81 3.00
CA ASN A 53 -13.77 0.56 2.59
C ASN A 53 -14.31 1.70 1.72
N ILE A 54 -14.91 1.34 0.59
CA ILE A 54 -15.59 2.28 -0.30
C ILE A 54 -16.75 2.92 0.46
N LYS A 55 -16.74 4.23 0.55
CA LYS A 55 -17.78 4.98 1.26
C LYS A 55 -19.04 5.06 0.41
N LYS A 56 -20.14 4.57 0.95
CA LYS A 56 -21.48 4.70 0.33
C LYS A 56 -22.14 6.05 0.64
N GLN A 57 -21.67 6.73 1.66
CA GLN A 57 -22.16 8.04 2.09
C GLN A 57 -20.97 8.93 2.43
N LEU A 58 -21.03 10.18 2.02
CA LEU A 58 -20.03 11.19 2.30
C LEU A 58 -20.66 12.23 3.20
N TYR A 59 -20.10 12.39 4.39
CA TYR A 59 -20.54 13.39 5.37
C TYR A 59 -19.65 14.63 5.30
N ILE A 60 -20.27 15.80 5.30
CA ILE A 60 -19.52 17.06 5.32
C ILE A 60 -18.76 17.23 6.62
N SER A 61 -19.28 16.72 7.75
CA SER A 61 -18.59 16.71 9.04
C SER A 61 -17.24 15.96 8.96
N ASP A 62 -17.21 14.83 8.26
CA ASP A 62 -15.97 14.07 8.09
C ASP A 62 -14.97 14.82 7.21
N LEU A 63 -15.46 15.50 6.16
CA LEU A 63 -14.62 16.37 5.32
C LEU A 63 -14.01 17.51 6.13
N ILE A 64 -14.80 18.16 6.98
CA ILE A 64 -14.32 19.20 7.89
C ILE A 64 -13.20 18.63 8.77
N ASN A 65 -13.42 17.47 9.40
CA ASN A 65 -12.42 16.84 10.23
C ASN A 65 -11.13 16.51 9.46
N GLN A 66 -11.24 16.01 8.22
CA GLN A 66 -10.07 15.72 7.39
C GLN A 66 -9.29 16.99 7.03
N ILE A 67 -9.97 18.10 6.75
CA ILE A 67 -9.35 19.38 6.43
C ILE A 67 -8.69 19.96 7.68
N MET A 68 -9.35 19.92 8.82
CA MET A 68 -8.81 20.44 10.09
C MET A 68 -7.57 19.65 10.58
N ASN A 69 -7.43 18.38 10.18
CA ASN A 69 -6.25 17.58 10.47
C ASN A 69 -5.03 17.91 9.57
N VAL A 70 -5.19 18.83 8.62
CA VAL A 70 -4.07 19.32 7.80
C VAL A 70 -3.33 20.40 8.57
N GLU A 71 -2.00 20.32 8.58
CA GLU A 71 -1.16 21.33 9.22
C GLU A 71 -1.46 22.74 8.71
N HIS A 72 -1.44 23.72 9.61
CA HIS A 72 -1.66 25.14 9.35
C HIS A 72 -3.10 25.54 8.99
N VAL A 73 -4.08 24.63 8.99
CA VAL A 73 -5.48 24.98 8.87
C VAL A 73 -6.05 25.26 10.26
N GLN A 74 -6.58 26.46 10.45
CA GLN A 74 -7.12 26.90 11.74
C GLN A 74 -8.64 26.88 11.78
N ASP A 75 -9.29 27.18 10.65
CA ASP A 75 -10.74 27.30 10.55
C ASP A 75 -11.22 27.06 9.12
N ILE A 76 -12.50 26.70 8.98
CA ILE A 76 -13.19 26.51 7.71
C ILE A 76 -14.40 27.44 7.66
N LYS A 77 -14.35 28.47 6.82
CA LYS A 77 -15.47 29.40 6.69
C LYS A 77 -16.70 28.79 6.04
N LYS A 78 -16.50 28.01 4.97
CA LYS A 78 -17.59 27.40 4.21
C LYS A 78 -17.09 26.19 3.44
N ILE A 79 -17.90 25.15 3.44
CA ILE A 79 -17.68 23.95 2.62
C ILE A 79 -19.02 23.56 1.97
N ASN A 80 -19.00 23.31 0.67
CA ASN A 80 -20.14 22.82 -0.08
C ASN A 80 -19.70 21.63 -0.91
N LEU A 81 -20.51 20.60 -0.98
CA LEU A 81 -20.30 19.44 -1.81
C LEU A 81 -21.28 19.47 -2.96
N VAL A 82 -20.77 19.52 -4.18
CA VAL A 82 -21.58 19.65 -5.40
C VAL A 82 -21.39 18.39 -6.25
N ASP A 83 -22.48 17.80 -6.74
CA ASP A 83 -22.42 16.66 -7.63
C ASP A 83 -22.15 17.05 -9.11
N GLU A 84 -22.05 16.06 -9.98
CA GLU A 84 -21.83 16.29 -11.42
C GLU A 84 -22.95 17.12 -12.07
N ASN A 85 -24.15 17.05 -11.54
CA ASN A 85 -25.34 17.75 -12.04
C ASN A 85 -25.49 19.17 -11.51
N GLY A 86 -24.60 19.58 -10.59
CA GLY A 86 -24.64 20.91 -9.97
C GLY A 86 -25.53 21.00 -8.74
N ASN A 87 -26.02 19.89 -8.20
CA ASN A 87 -26.79 19.89 -6.96
C ASN A 87 -25.87 20.09 -5.76
N ASP A 88 -26.25 20.98 -4.85
CA ASP A 88 -25.49 21.29 -3.64
C ASP A 88 -26.01 20.47 -2.45
N TYR A 89 -25.08 19.84 -1.74
CA TYR A 89 -25.35 19.02 -0.57
C TYR A 89 -24.68 19.65 0.65
N SER A 90 -25.48 20.00 1.65
CA SER A 90 -25.03 20.69 2.86
C SER A 90 -24.73 19.75 4.03
N TRP A 91 -25.15 18.50 3.97
CA TRP A 91 -24.99 17.57 5.10
C TRP A 91 -24.40 16.22 4.69
N VAL A 92 -25.06 15.50 3.79
CA VAL A 92 -24.67 14.18 3.35
C VAL A 92 -24.92 13.98 1.87
N TYR A 93 -23.97 13.36 1.19
CA TYR A 93 -24.11 12.89 -0.18
C TYR A 93 -24.16 11.38 -0.21
N LYS A 94 -25.21 10.79 -0.77
CA LYS A 94 -25.32 9.34 -0.98
C LYS A 94 -24.72 8.98 -2.33
N VAL A 95 -23.66 8.17 -2.31
CA VAL A 95 -23.03 7.66 -3.53
C VAL A 95 -23.95 6.63 -4.16
N LYS A 96 -24.13 6.67 -5.48
CA LYS A 96 -24.94 5.68 -6.22
C LYS A 96 -24.37 4.27 -6.04
N ALA A 97 -25.25 3.27 -6.07
CA ALA A 97 -24.80 1.89 -6.07
C ALA A 97 -23.82 1.65 -7.22
N ASP A 98 -22.78 0.85 -6.96
CA ASP A 98 -21.73 0.50 -7.92
C ASP A 98 -20.85 1.67 -8.42
N CYS A 99 -20.96 2.84 -7.76
CA CYS A 99 -20.13 4.00 -8.06
C CYS A 99 -19.16 4.29 -6.90
N VAL A 100 -18.02 4.86 -7.26
CA VAL A 100 -17.04 5.40 -6.31
C VAL A 100 -16.96 6.91 -6.47
N ALA A 101 -17.09 7.62 -5.36
CA ALA A 101 -16.94 9.07 -5.38
C ALA A 101 -15.48 9.44 -5.66
N ARG A 102 -15.27 10.40 -6.54
CA ARG A 102 -13.95 10.98 -6.84
C ARG A 102 -14.01 12.48 -6.77
N LEU A 103 -12.92 13.07 -6.27
CA LEU A 103 -12.75 14.52 -6.30
C LEU A 103 -12.47 14.97 -7.73
N ASN A 104 -13.32 15.85 -8.27
CA ASN A 104 -13.07 16.51 -9.55
C ASN A 104 -12.25 17.78 -9.31
N LEU A 105 -10.95 17.71 -9.55
CA LEU A 105 -10.04 18.83 -9.31
C LEU A 105 -10.37 20.05 -10.18
N SER A 106 -10.75 19.83 -11.44
CA SER A 106 -11.07 20.91 -12.37
C SER A 106 -12.33 21.72 -12.00
N LYS A 107 -13.23 21.11 -11.22
CA LYS A 107 -14.45 21.79 -10.73
C LYS A 107 -14.34 22.21 -9.27
N THR A 108 -13.28 21.81 -8.56
CA THR A 108 -13.07 22.11 -7.14
C THR A 108 -12.52 23.54 -6.98
N LYS A 109 -13.18 24.35 -6.19
CA LYS A 109 -12.76 25.72 -5.88
C LYS A 109 -12.28 25.78 -4.43
N ILE A 110 -11.04 26.14 -4.22
CA ILE A 110 -10.45 26.31 -2.89
C ILE A 110 -9.98 27.75 -2.76
N LYS A 111 -10.44 28.42 -1.70
CA LYS A 111 -10.02 29.76 -1.35
C LYS A 111 -9.39 29.75 0.02
N VAL A 112 -8.22 30.34 0.15
CA VAL A 112 -7.50 30.46 1.40
C VAL A 112 -7.52 31.90 1.89
N TYR A 113 -7.84 32.08 3.17
CA TYR A 113 -7.93 33.38 3.80
C TYR A 113 -6.90 33.49 4.94
N TYR A 114 -6.30 34.65 5.06
CA TYR A 114 -5.49 35.03 6.22
C TYR A 114 -5.95 36.38 6.76
N LYS A 115 -6.24 36.43 8.06
CA LYS A 115 -6.80 37.63 8.69
C LYS A 115 -7.96 38.28 7.86
N ASN A 116 -8.90 37.45 7.40
CA ASN A 116 -10.06 37.81 6.56
C ASN A 116 -9.75 38.26 5.13
N ASN A 117 -8.51 38.39 4.72
CA ASN A 117 -8.13 38.68 3.35
C ASN A 117 -7.93 37.42 2.55
N GLU A 118 -8.48 37.35 1.33
CA GLU A 118 -8.22 36.24 0.42
C GLU A 118 -6.75 36.32 -0.07
N ILE A 119 -5.93 35.34 0.32
CA ILE A 119 -4.53 35.30 -0.09
C ILE A 119 -4.36 34.47 -1.35
N TYR A 120 -5.14 33.42 -1.49
CA TYR A 120 -4.98 32.44 -2.53
C TYR A 120 -6.32 31.93 -3.03
N SER A 121 -6.48 31.95 -4.34
CA SER A 121 -7.57 31.28 -5.05
C SER A 121 -6.97 30.24 -5.98
N PHE A 122 -7.44 29.03 -5.83
CA PHE A 122 -7.00 27.92 -6.63
C PHE A 122 -7.38 28.10 -8.10
N LYS A 123 -6.39 28.09 -9.00
CA LYS A 123 -6.59 28.04 -10.45
C LYS A 123 -6.20 26.67 -10.98
N ASP A 124 -7.04 26.10 -11.82
CA ASP A 124 -7.05 24.71 -12.27
C ASP A 124 -5.76 24.17 -12.89
N ASP A 125 -4.92 25.02 -13.49
CA ASP A 125 -3.85 24.59 -14.40
C ASP A 125 -2.62 23.97 -13.74
N TYR A 126 -2.40 24.23 -12.44
CA TYR A 126 -1.14 23.81 -11.79
C TYR A 126 -1.19 22.48 -11.05
N LEU A 127 -2.35 21.91 -10.82
CA LEU A 127 -2.48 20.74 -9.94
C LEU A 127 -2.74 19.41 -10.62
N SER A 128 -3.31 19.43 -11.81
CA SER A 128 -3.56 18.20 -12.56
C SER A 128 -2.27 17.43 -12.82
N ASP A 129 -1.23 18.12 -13.25
CA ASP A 129 0.03 17.50 -13.65
C ASP A 129 0.89 17.10 -12.45
N SER A 130 1.01 17.95 -11.44
CA SER A 130 1.82 17.64 -10.24
C SER A 130 1.19 16.55 -9.38
N PHE A 131 -0.14 16.49 -9.30
CA PHE A 131 -0.86 15.49 -8.55
C PHE A 131 -0.84 14.12 -9.25
N LEU A 132 -1.02 14.09 -10.57
CA LEU A 132 -0.88 12.88 -11.37
C LEU A 132 0.56 12.34 -11.35
N LEU A 133 1.55 13.23 -11.42
CA LEU A 133 2.98 12.87 -11.33
C LEU A 133 3.35 12.32 -9.95
N SER A 134 2.73 12.79 -8.87
CA SER A 134 2.97 12.24 -7.53
C SER A 134 2.42 10.83 -7.34
N LYS A 135 1.31 10.49 -8.01
CA LYS A 135 0.74 9.13 -8.01
C LYS A 135 1.58 8.13 -8.81
N THR A 136 2.31 8.59 -9.82
CA THR A 136 3.10 7.71 -10.71
C THR A 136 4.52 7.44 -10.22
N LYS A 137 5.02 8.20 -9.26
CA LYS A 137 6.35 7.97 -8.68
C LYS A 137 6.32 6.94 -7.54
N VAL A 138 5.85 5.74 -7.81
CA VAL A 138 6.28 4.58 -7.04
C VAL A 138 7.69 4.25 -7.53
N ALA A 139 8.71 4.65 -6.79
CA ALA A 139 10.04 4.16 -7.04
C ALA A 139 9.99 2.64 -6.94
N HIS A 140 10.17 1.97 -8.08
CA HIS A 140 10.29 0.52 -8.14
C HIS A 140 11.59 0.10 -7.44
N LYS A 141 11.60 0.16 -6.12
CA LYS A 141 12.59 -0.58 -5.34
C LYS A 141 12.29 -2.07 -5.54
N LYS A 142 13.31 -2.85 -5.78
CA LYS A 142 13.18 -4.30 -5.92
C LYS A 142 12.41 -4.87 -4.72
N ASN A 143 11.28 -5.51 -4.98
CA ASN A 143 10.49 -6.21 -3.97
C ASN A 143 11.14 -7.58 -3.64
N THR A 144 12.45 -7.60 -3.51
CA THR A 144 13.24 -8.80 -3.21
C THR A 144 14.12 -8.50 -2.02
N LEU A 145 14.07 -9.38 -1.03
CA LEU A 145 15.03 -9.38 0.07
C LEU A 145 16.43 -9.68 -0.48
N GLU A 146 17.40 -8.84 -0.14
CA GLU A 146 18.80 -9.21 -0.32
C GLU A 146 19.13 -10.27 0.73
N ILE A 147 19.23 -11.51 0.26
CA ILE A 147 19.72 -12.60 1.09
C ILE A 147 21.21 -12.31 1.31
N LYS A 148 21.60 -12.08 2.56
CA LYS A 148 23.02 -12.02 2.93
C LYS A 148 23.66 -13.32 2.43
N LYS A 149 24.73 -13.21 1.65
CA LYS A 149 25.52 -14.37 1.28
C LYS A 149 26.01 -15.01 2.56
N GLY A 150 25.30 -16.04 3.00
CA GLY A 150 25.80 -16.94 4.04
C GLY A 150 26.88 -17.83 3.45
N ASN A 151 27.60 -18.53 4.30
CA ASN A 151 28.46 -19.62 3.85
C ASN A 151 27.52 -20.67 3.23
N SER A 152 27.39 -20.66 1.91
CA SER A 152 26.71 -21.73 1.20
C SER A 152 27.57 -22.98 1.34
N ILE A 153 26.99 -24.03 1.87
CA ILE A 153 27.58 -25.36 1.78
C ILE A 153 27.64 -25.67 0.27
N ASP A 154 28.84 -25.94 -0.23
CA ASP A 154 28.98 -26.36 -1.62
C ASP A 154 28.18 -27.67 -1.78
N LEU A 155 27.16 -27.66 -2.64
CA LEU A 155 26.33 -28.83 -2.91
C LEU A 155 27.16 -30.01 -3.41
N LYS A 156 28.37 -29.75 -3.95
CA LYS A 156 29.33 -30.81 -4.32
C LYS A 156 29.92 -31.51 -3.10
N SER A 157 29.91 -30.89 -1.93
CA SER A 157 30.38 -31.50 -0.68
C SER A 157 29.25 -32.16 0.13
N TYR A 158 28.03 -32.15 -0.40
CA TYR A 158 26.91 -32.80 0.25
C TYR A 158 27.10 -34.31 0.20
N LYS A 159 27.32 -34.88 1.37
CA LYS A 159 27.27 -36.35 1.56
C LYS A 159 25.87 -36.71 2.04
N SER A 160 25.21 -37.60 1.35
CA SER A 160 23.96 -38.17 1.84
C SER A 160 24.22 -38.90 3.15
N ILE A 161 23.31 -38.83 4.10
CA ILE A 161 23.37 -39.56 5.39
C ILE A 161 23.64 -41.05 5.20
N GLN A 162 23.21 -41.63 4.09
CA GLN A 162 23.47 -43.05 3.77
C GLN A 162 24.96 -43.41 3.71
N TYR A 163 25.85 -42.44 3.43
CA TYR A 163 27.29 -42.66 3.41
C TYR A 163 27.95 -42.62 4.81
N ASP A 164 27.20 -42.14 5.81
CA ASP A 164 27.67 -42.12 7.20
C ASP A 164 27.38 -43.46 7.92
N PHE A 165 26.59 -44.31 7.30
CA PHE A 165 26.34 -45.66 7.85
C PHE A 165 27.48 -46.63 7.50
N PRO A 166 27.87 -47.49 8.43
CA PRO A 166 28.80 -48.55 8.13
C PRO A 166 28.33 -49.41 6.95
N SER A 167 29.24 -49.82 6.08
CA SER A 167 28.95 -50.60 4.86
C SER A 167 28.25 -51.94 5.14
N ILE A 168 28.34 -52.41 6.37
CA ILE A 168 27.66 -53.64 6.81
C ILE A 168 26.12 -53.55 6.73
N TYR A 169 25.57 -52.33 6.74
CA TYR A 169 24.11 -52.11 6.61
C TYR A 169 23.62 -52.08 5.16
N GLY A 170 24.54 -52.19 4.19
CA GLY A 170 24.17 -52.20 2.76
C GLY A 170 23.54 -50.88 2.24
N VAL A 171 23.65 -49.80 2.98
CA VAL A 171 23.06 -48.49 2.67
C VAL A 171 24.15 -47.58 2.13
N GLY A 172 24.58 -47.76 0.90
CA GLY A 172 25.62 -46.93 0.31
C GLY A 172 25.81 -47.24 -1.17
N GLU A 173 26.72 -46.52 -1.85
CA GLU A 173 27.00 -46.72 -3.29
C GLU A 173 27.50 -48.14 -3.61
N LEU A 174 28.12 -48.77 -2.68
CA LEU A 174 28.70 -50.11 -2.88
C LEU A 174 27.71 -51.26 -2.68
N GLY A 175 26.45 -50.95 -2.31
CA GLY A 175 25.45 -51.97 -2.04
C GLY A 175 25.79 -52.86 -0.85
N ALA A 176 25.06 -53.96 -0.68
CA ALA A 176 25.31 -54.93 0.35
C ALA A 176 26.66 -55.63 0.14
N PRO A 177 27.39 -55.93 1.22
CA PRO A 177 28.66 -56.69 1.11
C PRO A 177 28.45 -58.01 0.34
N ILE A 178 29.39 -58.30 -0.55
CA ILE A 178 29.39 -59.53 -1.33
C ILE A 178 29.33 -60.76 -0.35
N GLY A 179 28.24 -61.50 -0.40
CA GLY A 179 28.01 -62.64 0.49
C GLY A 179 26.64 -62.66 1.18
N TRP A 180 25.83 -61.60 1.04
CA TRP A 180 24.44 -61.62 1.46
C TRP A 180 23.60 -62.12 0.28
N SER A 181 23.40 -63.45 0.18
CA SER A 181 22.40 -64.03 -0.70
C SER A 181 21.03 -63.91 0.00
N GLU A 182 20.01 -63.42 -0.73
CA GLU A 182 18.63 -63.59 -0.30
C GLU A 182 18.34 -65.09 -0.14
N GLU A 183 18.00 -65.51 1.06
CA GLU A 183 17.30 -66.79 1.31
C GLU A 183 15.79 -66.53 1.28
#